data_3d207bb8188ce85b3cb8baf151b8bede
#
_entry.id   3d207bb8188ce85b3cb8baf151b8bede
#
_cell.length_a   1.000
_cell.length_b   1.000
_cell.length_c   1.000
_cell.angle_alpha   90.00
_cell.angle_beta   90.00
_cell.angle_gamma   90.00
#
_symmetry.space_group_name_H-M   'P 1'
#
loop_
_entity.id
_entity.type
_entity.pdbx_description
1 polymer ?
#
loop_
_entity_poly.entity_id
_entity_poly.type
_entity_poly.pdbx_seq_one_letter_code
_entity_poly.pdbx_strand_id
1 'polypeptide(L)'
;MSAVVSSYAQFQLSNNGFEEWEDVSYSNKTGNEPVGWSSFLDGTGSMKSLAAANQLEKSTDVRPGTTGKYSAKLFSRKVIFSIVAQGNLTNGCVNMGSISATDASGNYNYINHGRQDQSMRFAGRPDAVKIWTKFNGTKTGNVEVSLITDGYYQSPRSDKNPATATLVAHAKNSEIASNDTWTEYVIPFDYPESVASDVRPEFVLVNISTCAEPGGGSGTDYLIADDIEMVYNSELSAAKYAGRSLTVTDGVATVDAIYDVALLELESNGRGASMAKTYDIKTGIVKVVVTGDNIAEDASNKHEYTIKFNIDHGTLGIDSVNASEEDGKIYDVSGRQVTKTVNGLYIKNGKAFIAK
;
A
#
# COMPACT_ATOMS: atom_id res chain seq x y z
N MET A 1 6.85 35.34 -6.90
CA MET A 1 7.18 34.55 -5.69
C MET A 1 7.06 33.10 -6.09
N SER A 2 8.18 32.36 -6.16
CA SER A 2 8.18 30.95 -6.46
C SER A 2 7.73 30.21 -5.21
N ALA A 3 6.57 29.59 -5.25
CA ALA A 3 6.16 28.69 -4.16
C ALA A 3 7.13 27.49 -4.17
N VAL A 4 7.93 27.37 -3.12
CA VAL A 4 8.65 26.14 -2.84
C VAL A 4 7.59 25.12 -2.45
N VAL A 5 7.15 24.31 -3.41
CA VAL A 5 6.35 23.12 -3.10
C VAL A 5 7.29 22.17 -2.38
N SER A 6 7.17 22.13 -1.07
CA SER A 6 7.81 21.11 -0.25
C SER A 6 7.25 19.77 -0.76
N SER A 7 8.11 18.93 -1.35
CA SER A 7 7.69 17.59 -1.79
C SER A 7 7.52 16.73 -0.53
N TYR A 8 6.35 16.80 0.08
CA TYR A 8 5.95 15.79 1.06
C TYR A 8 5.81 14.45 0.33
N ALA A 9 6.22 13.37 0.98
CA ALA A 9 5.98 12.03 0.50
C ALA A 9 4.46 11.85 0.31
N GLN A 10 4.04 11.54 -0.92
CA GLN A 10 2.63 11.38 -1.27
C GLN A 10 2.26 9.91 -1.14
N PHE A 11 1.15 9.61 -0.47
CA PHE A 11 0.63 8.26 -0.25
C PHE A 11 -0.68 8.01 -1.00
N GLN A 12 -1.29 9.04 -1.58
CA GLN A 12 -2.45 8.94 -2.47
C GLN A 12 -2.13 9.59 -3.82
N LEU A 13 -2.94 9.27 -4.83
CA LEU A 13 -2.84 9.87 -6.15
C LEU A 13 -3.41 11.29 -6.13
N SER A 14 -2.75 12.21 -6.80
CA SER A 14 -3.28 13.56 -6.99
C SER A 14 -4.50 13.52 -7.90
N ASN A 15 -5.53 14.32 -7.58
CA ASN A 15 -6.76 14.43 -8.36
C ASN A 15 -7.39 13.05 -8.67
N ASN A 16 -7.39 12.17 -7.67
CA ASN A 16 -7.78 10.77 -7.78
C ASN A 16 -9.30 10.55 -8.01
N GLY A 17 -10.13 11.56 -7.73
CA GLY A 17 -11.55 11.60 -8.06
C GLY A 17 -11.86 12.35 -9.36
N PHE A 18 -10.84 12.77 -10.12
CA PHE A 18 -10.98 13.49 -11.41
C PHE A 18 -11.84 14.76 -11.33
N GLU A 19 -11.74 15.51 -10.24
CA GLU A 19 -12.54 16.72 -10.00
C GLU A 19 -11.95 17.97 -10.69
N GLU A 20 -10.63 18.04 -10.83
CA GLU A 20 -9.92 19.16 -11.44
C GLU A 20 -9.55 18.86 -12.88
N TRP A 21 -9.88 19.79 -13.78
CA TRP A 21 -9.71 19.61 -15.23
C TRP A 21 -9.04 20.82 -15.86
N GLU A 22 -8.25 20.59 -16.89
CA GLU A 22 -7.58 21.61 -17.67
C GLU A 22 -7.81 21.42 -19.19
N ASP A 23 -7.68 22.53 -19.93
CA ASP A 23 -7.76 22.52 -21.40
C ASP A 23 -6.43 22.07 -21.98
N VAL A 24 -6.47 21.09 -22.88
CA VAL A 24 -5.31 20.56 -23.58
C VAL A 24 -5.50 20.71 -25.08
N SER A 25 -4.43 21.03 -25.78
CA SER A 25 -4.48 21.19 -27.24
C SER A 25 -3.24 20.68 -27.95
N TYR A 26 -3.43 20.13 -29.14
CA TYR A 26 -2.35 19.76 -30.03
C TYR A 26 -2.75 20.10 -31.48
N SER A 27 -2.00 21.03 -32.14
CA SER A 27 -2.34 21.52 -33.45
C SER A 27 -3.74 22.17 -33.45
N ASN A 28 -4.67 21.66 -34.25
CA ASN A 28 -6.07 22.13 -34.34
C ASN A 28 -7.05 21.23 -33.52
N LYS A 29 -6.54 20.35 -32.68
CA LYS A 29 -7.31 19.44 -31.84
C LYS A 29 -7.28 19.96 -30.38
N THR A 30 -8.47 20.00 -29.77
CA THR A 30 -8.66 20.47 -28.40
C THR A 30 -9.42 19.43 -27.59
N GLY A 31 -9.25 19.41 -26.28
CA GLY A 31 -9.97 18.58 -25.35
C GLY A 31 -9.69 19.02 -23.92
N ASN A 32 -10.20 18.27 -22.96
CA ASN A 32 -9.94 18.47 -21.55
C ASN A 32 -9.33 17.20 -20.97
N GLU A 33 -8.39 17.35 -20.07
CA GLU A 33 -7.79 16.25 -19.29
C GLU A 33 -7.85 16.57 -17.80
N PRO A 34 -7.99 15.57 -16.90
CA PRO A 34 -7.90 15.85 -15.47
C PRO A 34 -6.49 16.33 -15.14
N VAL A 35 -6.36 17.31 -14.28
CA VAL A 35 -5.06 17.86 -13.85
C VAL A 35 -4.15 16.76 -13.30
N GLY A 36 -2.96 16.62 -13.86
CA GLY A 36 -1.99 15.57 -13.52
C GLY A 36 -2.27 14.20 -14.15
N TRP A 37 -3.17 14.16 -15.14
CA TRP A 37 -3.47 12.97 -15.93
C TRP A 37 -3.43 13.31 -17.42
N SER A 38 -3.08 12.36 -18.26
CA SER A 38 -2.87 12.53 -19.71
C SER A 38 -3.61 11.47 -20.51
N SER A 39 -3.91 11.84 -21.75
CA SER A 39 -4.45 10.95 -22.78
C SER A 39 -3.64 11.05 -24.08
N PHE A 40 -4.21 10.59 -25.18
CA PHE A 40 -3.59 10.70 -26.49
C PHE A 40 -3.36 12.14 -26.97
N LEU A 41 -4.10 13.10 -26.45
CA LEU A 41 -4.00 14.49 -26.92
C LEU A 41 -2.70 15.14 -26.43
N ASP A 42 -2.31 14.89 -25.21
CA ASP A 42 -1.08 15.38 -24.58
C ASP A 42 0.12 14.41 -24.69
N GLY A 43 -0.02 13.32 -25.41
CA GLY A 43 1.03 12.34 -25.60
C GLY A 43 2.20 12.79 -26.49
N THR A 44 3.12 11.90 -26.76
CA THR A 44 4.35 12.07 -27.54
C THR A 44 4.48 11.00 -28.64
N GLY A 45 5.60 10.97 -29.34
CA GLY A 45 5.93 9.93 -30.31
C GLY A 45 5.79 10.35 -31.75
N SER A 46 6.41 9.58 -32.67
CA SER A 46 6.49 9.91 -34.11
C SER A 46 5.13 9.87 -34.82
N MET A 47 4.16 9.13 -34.27
CA MET A 47 2.79 9.04 -34.82
C MET A 47 1.82 10.02 -34.14
N LYS A 48 2.26 10.91 -33.26
CA LYS A 48 1.40 11.89 -32.58
C LYS A 48 0.51 12.68 -33.53
N SER A 49 1.04 13.15 -34.65
CA SER A 49 0.27 13.93 -35.63
C SER A 49 -0.96 13.19 -36.17
N LEU A 50 -0.88 11.88 -36.29
CA LEU A 50 -1.95 10.99 -36.76
C LEU A 50 -2.84 10.50 -35.60
N ALA A 51 -2.24 10.10 -34.48
CA ALA A 51 -2.91 9.41 -33.41
C ALA A 51 -3.51 10.33 -32.34
N ALA A 52 -2.92 11.51 -32.10
CA ALA A 52 -3.46 12.45 -31.10
C ALA A 52 -4.89 12.86 -31.46
N ALA A 53 -5.79 12.70 -30.51
CA ALA A 53 -7.17 13.13 -30.58
C ALA A 53 -7.76 13.21 -29.19
N ASN A 54 -8.83 13.99 -29.04
CA ASN A 54 -9.62 13.93 -27.83
C ASN A 54 -10.29 12.53 -27.73
N GLN A 55 -9.90 11.76 -26.73
CA GLN A 55 -10.48 10.45 -26.36
C GLN A 55 -10.83 10.41 -24.87
N LEU A 56 -11.01 11.58 -24.27
CA LEU A 56 -11.32 11.77 -22.86
C LEU A 56 -12.35 12.88 -22.71
N GLU A 57 -13.34 12.68 -21.85
CA GLU A 57 -14.39 13.64 -21.54
C GLU A 57 -14.56 13.77 -20.03
N LYS A 58 -14.80 14.99 -19.55
CA LYS A 58 -15.32 15.25 -18.21
C LYS A 58 -16.78 14.79 -18.16
N SER A 59 -17.07 13.79 -17.35
CA SER A 59 -18.40 13.23 -17.18
C SER A 59 -19.03 13.69 -15.86
N THR A 60 -20.36 13.83 -15.84
CA THR A 60 -21.16 14.05 -14.62
C THR A 60 -21.84 12.77 -14.16
N ASP A 61 -21.62 11.64 -14.83
CA ASP A 61 -22.02 10.31 -14.38
C ASP A 61 -20.96 9.82 -13.39
N VAL A 62 -21.22 10.00 -12.10
CA VAL A 62 -20.29 9.70 -11.00
C VAL A 62 -20.74 8.47 -10.21
N ARG A 63 -19.83 7.82 -9.51
CA ARG A 63 -20.15 6.64 -8.72
C ARG A 63 -21.13 6.93 -7.57
N PRO A 64 -21.96 5.98 -7.14
CA PRO A 64 -22.84 6.15 -6.00
C PRO A 64 -22.07 6.43 -4.71
N GLY A 65 -22.56 7.39 -3.94
CA GLY A 65 -22.02 7.74 -2.62
C GLY A 65 -20.75 8.60 -2.64
N THR A 66 -20.24 9.00 -3.82
CA THR A 66 -19.18 10.01 -3.89
C THR A 66 -19.71 11.39 -3.51
N THR A 67 -18.84 12.26 -3.03
CA THR A 67 -19.10 13.70 -2.90
C THR A 67 -18.60 14.48 -4.11
N GLY A 68 -17.92 13.80 -5.03
CA GLY A 68 -17.42 14.30 -6.30
C GLY A 68 -18.55 14.71 -7.26
N LYS A 69 -18.22 15.52 -8.23
CA LYS A 69 -19.15 16.02 -9.27
C LYS A 69 -18.80 15.50 -10.65
N TYR A 70 -17.58 15.05 -10.82
CA TYR A 70 -17.04 14.65 -12.10
C TYR A 70 -16.35 13.29 -12.02
N SER A 71 -16.25 12.65 -13.17
CA SER A 71 -15.52 11.41 -13.41
C SER A 71 -14.83 11.51 -14.76
N ALA A 72 -13.89 10.62 -15.04
CA ALA A 72 -13.16 10.56 -16.31
C ALA A 72 -13.79 9.54 -17.25
N LYS A 73 -14.34 9.96 -18.38
CA LYS A 73 -14.84 9.07 -19.43
C LYS A 73 -13.85 8.99 -20.58
N LEU A 74 -13.18 7.84 -20.71
CA LEU A 74 -12.27 7.54 -21.81
C LEU A 74 -12.99 6.67 -22.84
N PHE A 75 -12.70 6.90 -24.14
CA PHE A 75 -13.37 6.20 -25.21
C PHE A 75 -12.43 5.83 -26.36
N SER A 76 -12.74 4.68 -26.96
CA SER A 76 -12.06 4.18 -28.15
C SER A 76 -12.49 4.94 -29.40
N ARG A 77 -11.66 4.94 -30.42
CA ARG A 77 -12.03 5.42 -31.77
C ARG A 77 -11.35 4.59 -32.84
N LYS A 78 -11.95 4.58 -34.02
CA LYS A 78 -11.28 4.08 -35.21
C LYS A 78 -10.31 5.14 -35.75
N VAL A 79 -9.10 4.73 -36.06
CA VAL A 79 -8.06 5.50 -36.69
C VAL A 79 -7.86 5.00 -38.14
N ILE A 80 -6.72 5.26 -38.75
CA ILE A 80 -6.40 4.88 -40.13
C ILE A 80 -6.62 3.36 -40.32
N PHE A 81 -7.18 2.98 -41.46
CA PHE A 81 -7.41 1.58 -41.89
C PHE A 81 -8.21 0.72 -40.87
N SER A 82 -9.14 1.32 -40.17
CA SER A 82 -9.97 0.62 -39.18
C SER A 82 -9.24 0.09 -37.92
N ILE A 83 -8.00 0.48 -37.70
CA ILE A 83 -7.30 0.20 -36.43
C ILE A 83 -8.06 0.92 -35.33
N VAL A 84 -8.27 0.22 -34.21
CA VAL A 84 -8.88 0.79 -33.01
C VAL A 84 -7.76 1.38 -32.13
N ALA A 85 -7.84 2.71 -31.88
CA ALA A 85 -7.12 3.33 -30.78
C ALA A 85 -8.02 3.25 -29.55
N GLN A 86 -7.66 2.40 -28.61
CA GLN A 86 -8.39 2.27 -27.34
C GLN A 86 -8.33 3.57 -26.54
N GLY A 87 -9.37 3.86 -25.75
CA GLY A 87 -9.30 4.93 -24.77
C GLY A 87 -8.19 4.65 -23.76
N ASN A 88 -7.40 5.65 -23.43
CA ASN A 88 -6.28 5.53 -22.49
C ASN A 88 -6.21 6.76 -21.59
N LEU A 89 -6.09 6.53 -20.29
CA LEU A 89 -5.89 7.54 -19.26
C LEU A 89 -4.70 7.11 -18.40
N THR A 90 -3.72 7.99 -18.21
CA THR A 90 -2.52 7.73 -17.41
C THR A 90 -2.09 8.99 -16.67
N ASN A 91 -1.45 8.83 -15.52
CA ASN A 91 -0.76 9.91 -14.82
C ASN A 91 0.69 10.12 -15.30
N GLY A 92 1.09 9.37 -16.31
CA GLY A 92 2.33 9.52 -17.06
C GLY A 92 2.06 10.14 -18.43
N CYS A 93 2.89 9.80 -19.41
CA CYS A 93 2.80 10.26 -20.79
C CYS A 93 2.53 9.09 -21.76
N VAL A 94 1.64 9.27 -22.70
CA VAL A 94 1.38 8.31 -23.79
C VAL A 94 2.41 8.49 -24.90
N ASN A 95 3.18 7.47 -25.23
CA ASN A 95 4.00 7.45 -26.44
C ASN A 95 3.28 6.75 -27.61
N MET A 96 3.16 7.45 -28.70
CA MET A 96 2.55 6.99 -29.95
C MET A 96 3.64 6.91 -31.04
N GLY A 97 4.41 5.85 -31.07
CA GLY A 97 5.58 5.70 -31.94
C GLY A 97 5.41 4.68 -33.07
N SER A 98 4.35 3.86 -33.06
CA SER A 98 4.16 2.79 -34.04
C SER A 98 2.70 2.71 -34.52
N ILE A 99 2.51 2.38 -35.81
CA ILE A 99 1.19 2.05 -36.38
C ILE A 99 0.69 0.65 -35.93
N SER A 100 1.59 -0.22 -35.51
CA SER A 100 1.22 -1.51 -34.92
C SER A 100 0.85 -1.31 -33.46
N ALA A 101 -0.42 -1.48 -33.12
CA ALA A 101 -0.91 -1.29 -31.74
C ALA A 101 -0.17 -2.17 -30.71
N THR A 102 0.26 -3.36 -31.13
CA THR A 102 0.96 -4.33 -30.28
C THR A 102 2.48 -4.11 -30.16
N ASP A 103 3.03 -3.10 -30.85
CA ASP A 103 4.45 -2.78 -30.75
C ASP A 103 4.77 -2.04 -29.44
N ALA A 104 5.05 -2.76 -28.39
CA ALA A 104 5.41 -2.23 -27.07
C ALA A 104 6.67 -1.34 -27.07
N SER A 105 7.51 -1.40 -28.11
CA SER A 105 8.68 -0.52 -28.23
C SER A 105 8.33 0.87 -28.75
N GLY A 106 7.16 1.01 -29.40
CA GLY A 106 6.66 2.25 -29.97
C GLY A 106 5.43 2.81 -29.24
N ASN A 107 4.58 1.94 -28.68
CA ASN A 107 3.31 2.36 -28.05
C ASN A 107 3.30 1.92 -26.58
N TYR A 108 3.39 2.89 -25.69
CA TYR A 108 3.49 2.66 -24.24
C TYR A 108 3.14 3.92 -23.46
N ASN A 109 2.81 3.75 -22.18
CA ASN A 109 2.76 4.83 -21.21
C ASN A 109 4.06 4.82 -20.38
N TYR A 110 4.56 5.98 -19.96
CA TYR A 110 5.82 6.11 -19.23
C TYR A 110 5.82 7.31 -18.31
N ILE A 111 6.68 7.28 -17.28
CA ILE A 111 6.94 8.45 -16.44
C ILE A 111 7.81 9.43 -17.21
N ASN A 112 7.28 10.63 -17.46
CA ASN A 112 8.00 11.68 -18.16
C ASN A 112 8.65 12.65 -17.16
N HIS A 113 9.85 12.34 -16.71
CA HIS A 113 10.60 13.17 -15.73
C HIS A 113 10.86 14.60 -16.20
N GLY A 114 10.71 14.89 -17.50
CA GLY A 114 10.82 16.25 -18.04
C GLY A 114 9.59 17.13 -17.81
N ARG A 115 8.47 16.53 -17.32
CA ARG A 115 7.20 17.21 -17.07
C ARG A 115 6.66 16.79 -15.71
N GLN A 116 6.44 17.78 -14.84
CA GLN A 116 5.97 17.52 -13.46
C GLN A 116 4.54 16.97 -13.44
N ASP A 117 3.68 17.39 -14.35
CA ASP A 117 2.30 16.94 -14.54
C ASP A 117 2.18 15.52 -15.14
N GLN A 118 3.29 14.92 -15.59
CA GLN A 118 3.37 13.56 -16.11
C GLN A 118 4.37 12.68 -15.34
N SER A 119 4.72 13.05 -14.10
CA SER A 119 5.68 12.36 -13.25
C SER A 119 5.26 12.42 -11.78
N MET A 120 4.15 11.75 -11.47
CA MET A 120 3.55 11.77 -10.13
C MET A 120 4.45 11.08 -9.12
N ARG A 121 4.89 11.84 -8.10
CA ARG A 121 5.68 11.32 -6.97
C ARG A 121 4.83 10.44 -6.08
N PHE A 122 5.44 9.39 -5.54
CA PHE A 122 4.74 8.45 -4.67
C PHE A 122 5.73 7.72 -3.76
N ALA A 123 5.42 7.57 -2.47
CA ALA A 123 6.34 6.97 -1.50
C ALA A 123 5.73 5.83 -0.67
N GLY A 124 4.43 5.55 -0.83
CA GLY A 124 3.71 4.56 -0.04
C GLY A 124 3.93 3.12 -0.50
N ARG A 125 3.71 2.19 0.41
CA ARG A 125 3.61 0.75 0.13
C ARG A 125 2.18 0.26 0.38
N PRO A 126 1.22 0.61 -0.50
CA PRO A 126 -0.18 0.22 -0.36
C PRO A 126 -0.38 -1.30 -0.52
N ASP A 127 -1.47 -1.81 0.01
CA ASP A 127 -1.86 -3.21 -0.12
C ASP A 127 -2.64 -3.48 -1.41
N ALA A 128 -3.44 -2.50 -1.84
CA ALA A 128 -4.25 -2.57 -3.05
C ALA A 128 -4.45 -1.18 -3.66
N VAL A 129 -4.91 -1.16 -4.91
CA VAL A 129 -5.58 -0.01 -5.51
C VAL A 129 -7.07 -0.32 -5.65
N LYS A 130 -7.91 0.62 -5.27
CA LYS A 130 -9.36 0.59 -5.43
C LYS A 130 -9.76 1.58 -6.51
N ILE A 131 -10.67 1.22 -7.38
CA ILE A 131 -11.22 2.08 -8.43
C ILE A 131 -12.67 1.74 -8.71
N TRP A 132 -13.48 2.74 -9.00
CA TRP A 132 -14.82 2.54 -9.51
C TRP A 132 -14.84 2.72 -11.02
N THR A 133 -15.50 1.80 -11.70
CA THR A 133 -15.68 1.89 -13.16
C THR A 133 -17.12 1.58 -13.58
N LYS A 134 -17.52 2.21 -14.70
CA LYS A 134 -18.70 1.87 -15.47
C LYS A 134 -18.26 1.71 -16.92
N PHE A 135 -18.42 0.51 -17.48
CA PHE A 135 -17.76 0.16 -18.72
C PHE A 135 -18.74 -0.43 -19.75
N ASN A 136 -18.70 0.11 -20.96
CA ASN A 136 -19.38 -0.46 -22.12
C ASN A 136 -18.32 -0.79 -23.18
N GLY A 137 -17.98 -2.06 -23.30
CA GLY A 137 -16.94 -2.55 -24.19
C GLY A 137 -17.25 -3.89 -24.81
N THR A 138 -16.68 -4.14 -25.97
CA THR A 138 -16.79 -5.40 -26.72
C THR A 138 -15.76 -6.44 -26.24
N LYS A 139 -14.75 -6.02 -25.48
CA LYS A 139 -13.74 -6.84 -24.79
C LYS A 139 -13.58 -6.31 -23.38
N THR A 140 -12.73 -6.95 -22.57
CA THR A 140 -12.41 -6.50 -21.22
C THR A 140 -11.54 -5.25 -21.23
N GLY A 141 -11.81 -4.32 -20.30
CA GLY A 141 -10.96 -3.17 -20.01
C GLY A 141 -9.77 -3.54 -19.13
N ASN A 142 -8.88 -2.59 -18.88
CA ASN A 142 -7.68 -2.79 -18.07
C ASN A 142 -7.44 -1.63 -17.11
N VAL A 143 -7.03 -1.97 -15.89
CA VAL A 143 -6.45 -1.07 -14.90
C VAL A 143 -5.11 -1.65 -14.46
N GLU A 144 -4.06 -0.85 -14.55
CA GLU A 144 -2.71 -1.26 -14.21
C GLU A 144 -2.00 -0.14 -13.45
N VAL A 145 -1.37 -0.48 -12.33
CA VAL A 145 -0.61 0.46 -11.48
C VAL A 145 0.76 -0.13 -11.19
N SER A 146 1.80 0.63 -11.51
CA SER A 146 3.19 0.26 -11.24
C SER A 146 3.81 1.26 -10.26
N LEU A 147 4.33 0.77 -9.13
CA LEU A 147 5.12 1.53 -8.17
C LEU A 147 6.60 1.31 -8.50
N ILE A 148 7.34 2.38 -8.73
CA ILE A 148 8.71 2.30 -9.25
C ILE A 148 9.66 3.23 -8.48
N THR A 149 10.94 2.85 -8.43
CA THR A 149 12.02 3.77 -8.00
C THR A 149 12.28 4.83 -9.09
N ASP A 150 13.19 5.76 -8.82
CA ASP A 150 13.67 6.68 -9.86
C ASP A 150 14.29 5.94 -11.06
N GLY A 151 14.18 6.53 -12.24
CA GLY A 151 14.67 5.97 -13.49
C GLY A 151 13.58 5.79 -14.55
N TYR A 152 13.98 5.24 -15.71
CA TYR A 152 13.06 4.99 -16.81
C TYR A 152 12.20 3.76 -16.58
N TYR A 153 10.90 3.91 -16.79
CA TYR A 153 9.92 2.82 -16.78
C TYR A 153 8.81 3.08 -17.80
N GLN A 154 8.40 2.04 -18.50
CA GLN A 154 7.26 2.04 -19.41
C GLN A 154 6.34 0.83 -19.21
N SER A 155 5.06 0.99 -19.53
CA SER A 155 4.07 -0.09 -19.67
C SER A 155 3.31 0.04 -20.99
N PRO A 156 3.21 -1.04 -21.81
CA PRO A 156 3.85 -2.35 -21.60
C PRO A 156 5.37 -2.30 -21.71
N ARG A 157 6.02 -3.28 -21.06
CA ARG A 157 7.49 -3.43 -21.08
C ARG A 157 8.00 -3.83 -22.48
N SER A 158 9.23 -3.43 -22.78
CA SER A 158 9.89 -3.79 -24.03
C SER A 158 11.38 -4.01 -23.83
N ASP A 159 11.95 -5.10 -24.39
CA ASP A 159 13.38 -5.33 -24.36
C ASP A 159 14.20 -4.32 -25.18
N LYS A 160 13.53 -3.63 -26.14
CA LYS A 160 14.18 -2.55 -26.89
C LYS A 160 14.35 -1.27 -26.07
N ASN A 161 13.52 -1.10 -25.04
CA ASN A 161 13.55 0.04 -24.14
C ASN A 161 13.62 -0.51 -22.69
N PRO A 162 14.78 -1.04 -22.25
CA PRO A 162 14.88 -1.64 -20.93
C PRO A 162 14.66 -0.61 -19.83
N ALA A 163 13.92 -0.98 -18.80
CA ALA A 163 13.73 -0.14 -17.63
C ALA A 163 15.06 0.00 -16.86
N THR A 164 15.32 1.21 -16.35
CA THR A 164 16.37 1.48 -15.38
C THR A 164 15.82 1.62 -13.96
N ALA A 165 14.53 1.94 -13.84
CA ALA A 165 13.81 1.92 -12.57
C ALA A 165 13.53 0.49 -12.10
N THR A 166 13.53 0.28 -10.79
CA THR A 166 13.07 -0.97 -10.18
C THR A 166 11.56 -0.94 -10.02
N LEU A 167 10.88 -2.01 -10.46
CA LEU A 167 9.46 -2.21 -10.16
C LEU A 167 9.34 -2.70 -8.71
N VAL A 168 8.84 -1.82 -7.84
CA VAL A 168 8.67 -2.10 -6.41
C VAL A 168 7.43 -2.93 -6.16
N ALA A 169 6.32 -2.58 -6.84
CA ALA A 169 5.07 -3.33 -6.77
C ALA A 169 4.23 -3.10 -8.02
N HIS A 170 3.33 -4.04 -8.30
CA HIS A 170 2.47 -4.02 -9.47
C HIS A 170 1.06 -4.49 -9.12
N ALA A 171 0.05 -3.72 -9.50
CA ALA A 171 -1.35 -4.12 -9.42
C ALA A 171 -1.94 -4.10 -10.83
N LYS A 172 -2.63 -5.16 -11.24
CA LYS A 172 -3.23 -5.26 -12.57
C LYS A 172 -4.51 -6.04 -12.56
N ASN A 173 -5.53 -5.49 -13.23
CA ASN A 173 -6.75 -6.20 -13.59
C ASN A 173 -7.06 -5.94 -15.06
N SER A 174 -6.91 -6.98 -15.89
CA SER A 174 -7.21 -6.97 -17.33
C SER A 174 -8.60 -7.57 -17.65
N GLU A 175 -9.39 -7.83 -16.63
CA GLU A 175 -10.70 -8.46 -16.71
C GLU A 175 -11.84 -7.51 -16.27
N ILE A 176 -11.66 -6.18 -16.49
CA ILE A 176 -12.76 -5.24 -16.25
C ILE A 176 -13.88 -5.54 -17.23
N ALA A 177 -14.95 -6.10 -16.70
CA ALA A 177 -16.08 -6.57 -17.52
C ALA A 177 -16.98 -5.42 -17.98
N SER A 178 -17.55 -5.53 -19.18
CA SER A 178 -18.57 -4.61 -19.66
C SER A 178 -19.80 -4.67 -18.73
N ASN A 179 -20.14 -3.54 -18.11
CA ASN A 179 -21.24 -3.42 -17.15
C ASN A 179 -21.76 -1.95 -17.14
N ASP A 180 -23.06 -1.78 -17.36
CA ASP A 180 -23.72 -0.48 -17.32
C ASP A 180 -23.93 0.09 -15.93
N THR A 181 -23.52 -0.64 -14.89
CA THR A 181 -23.57 -0.18 -13.49
C THR A 181 -22.17 0.10 -12.96
N TRP A 182 -22.06 1.08 -12.07
CA TRP A 182 -20.85 1.35 -11.34
C TRP A 182 -20.41 0.13 -10.53
N THR A 183 -19.18 -0.32 -10.76
CA THR A 183 -18.59 -1.49 -10.09
C THR A 183 -17.26 -1.08 -9.45
N GLU A 184 -17.10 -1.44 -8.18
CA GLU A 184 -15.84 -1.27 -7.47
C GLU A 184 -14.91 -2.46 -7.75
N TYR A 185 -13.67 -2.15 -8.06
CA TYR A 185 -12.59 -3.13 -8.16
C TYR A 185 -11.53 -2.82 -7.12
N VAL A 186 -11.17 -3.82 -6.32
CA VAL A 186 -10.02 -3.78 -5.41
C VAL A 186 -8.95 -4.71 -5.98
N ILE A 187 -7.84 -4.14 -6.40
CA ILE A 187 -6.77 -4.84 -7.12
C ILE A 187 -5.55 -4.89 -6.20
N PRO A 188 -5.17 -6.05 -5.65
CA PRO A 188 -4.03 -6.16 -4.75
C PRO A 188 -2.71 -5.88 -5.46
N PHE A 189 -1.77 -5.27 -4.74
CA PHE A 189 -0.40 -5.14 -5.20
C PHE A 189 0.38 -6.44 -4.99
N ASP A 190 1.04 -6.87 -6.06
CA ASP A 190 2.10 -7.88 -5.99
C ASP A 190 3.44 -7.17 -5.76
N TYR A 191 4.14 -7.56 -4.69
CA TYR A 191 5.48 -7.10 -4.33
C TYR A 191 6.47 -8.21 -4.64
N PRO A 192 7.32 -8.09 -5.68
CA PRO A 192 8.27 -9.13 -6.05
C PRO A 192 9.22 -9.47 -4.90
N GLU A 193 9.40 -10.76 -4.60
CA GLU A 193 10.34 -11.22 -3.55
C GLU A 193 11.80 -10.80 -3.80
N SER A 194 12.15 -10.53 -5.06
CA SER A 194 13.46 -10.03 -5.46
C SER A 194 13.74 -8.59 -5.03
N VAL A 195 12.71 -7.84 -4.61
CA VAL A 195 12.82 -6.47 -4.13
C VAL A 195 12.75 -6.45 -2.60
N ALA A 196 13.78 -5.93 -1.96
CA ALA A 196 13.82 -5.87 -0.51
C ALA A 196 12.63 -5.07 0.08
N SER A 197 12.15 -5.50 1.24
CA SER A 197 10.92 -4.95 1.85
C SER A 197 11.04 -3.48 2.31
N ASP A 198 12.25 -2.97 2.44
CA ASP A 198 12.56 -1.58 2.79
C ASP A 198 12.67 -0.65 1.57
N VAL A 199 12.70 -1.20 0.35
CA VAL A 199 12.72 -0.39 -0.87
C VAL A 199 11.39 0.33 -1.03
N ARG A 200 11.44 1.66 -1.12
CA ARG A 200 10.29 2.53 -1.33
C ARG A 200 10.18 2.94 -2.80
N PRO A 201 8.96 3.07 -3.33
CA PRO A 201 8.78 3.72 -4.63
C PRO A 201 9.07 5.23 -4.52
N GLU A 202 9.35 5.84 -5.65
CA GLU A 202 9.49 7.29 -5.80
C GLU A 202 8.46 7.85 -6.78
N PHE A 203 7.93 7.00 -7.65
CA PHE A 203 6.92 7.34 -8.63
C PHE A 203 5.86 6.26 -8.75
N VAL A 204 4.70 6.66 -9.25
CA VAL A 204 3.60 5.76 -9.62
C VAL A 204 3.22 6.00 -11.08
N LEU A 205 3.03 4.91 -11.84
CA LEU A 205 2.45 4.93 -13.18
C LEU A 205 1.13 4.19 -13.16
N VAL A 206 0.05 4.91 -13.47
CA VAL A 206 -1.31 4.37 -13.61
C VAL A 206 -1.70 4.34 -15.08
N ASN A 207 -2.30 3.24 -15.50
CA ASN A 207 -2.83 3.06 -16.86
C ASN A 207 -4.25 2.50 -16.78
N ILE A 208 -5.22 3.22 -17.33
CA ILE A 208 -6.60 2.79 -17.45
C ILE A 208 -6.94 2.77 -18.93
N SER A 209 -7.45 1.65 -19.46
CA SER A 209 -7.79 1.55 -20.87
C SER A 209 -9.09 0.79 -21.13
N THR A 210 -9.75 1.16 -22.22
CA THR A 210 -11.01 0.52 -22.68
C THR A 210 -10.82 -0.89 -23.24
N CYS A 211 -9.58 -1.34 -23.41
CA CYS A 211 -9.28 -2.70 -23.85
C CYS A 211 -7.96 -3.17 -23.25
N ALA A 212 -7.95 -4.38 -22.71
CA ALA A 212 -6.74 -5.03 -22.18
C ALA A 212 -5.74 -5.41 -23.29
N GLU A 213 -6.25 -5.68 -24.49
CA GLU A 213 -5.43 -5.99 -25.66
C GLU A 213 -5.17 -4.73 -26.49
N PRO A 214 -3.92 -4.31 -26.73
CA PRO A 214 -3.61 -3.16 -27.58
C PRO A 214 -4.21 -3.28 -28.99
N GLY A 215 -4.98 -2.29 -29.40
CA GLY A 215 -5.68 -2.27 -30.70
C GLY A 215 -6.93 -3.16 -30.77
N GLY A 216 -7.30 -3.78 -29.68
CA GLY A 216 -8.54 -4.57 -29.56
C GLY A 216 -9.78 -3.72 -29.26
N GLY A 217 -10.91 -4.38 -29.13
CA GLY A 217 -12.19 -3.75 -28.85
C GLY A 217 -12.85 -3.11 -30.08
N SER A 218 -13.78 -2.19 -29.85
CA SER A 218 -14.55 -1.45 -30.87
C SER A 218 -14.27 0.04 -30.74
N GLY A 219 -14.36 0.76 -31.86
CA GLY A 219 -14.26 2.22 -31.84
C GLY A 219 -15.42 2.96 -31.17
N THR A 220 -16.34 2.23 -30.54
CA THR A 220 -17.46 2.75 -29.74
C THR A 220 -17.37 2.39 -28.28
N ASP A 221 -16.35 1.64 -27.86
CA ASP A 221 -16.17 1.25 -26.46
C ASP A 221 -15.81 2.47 -25.62
N TYR A 222 -16.33 2.56 -24.40
CA TYR A 222 -15.98 3.60 -23.44
C TYR A 222 -15.94 3.05 -22.01
N LEU A 223 -15.10 3.63 -21.19
CA LEU A 223 -14.99 3.36 -19.76
C LEU A 223 -15.09 4.68 -19.01
N ILE A 224 -15.89 4.71 -17.96
CA ILE A 224 -15.93 5.83 -17.02
C ILE A 224 -15.22 5.36 -15.75
N ALA A 225 -14.22 6.11 -15.31
CA ALA A 225 -13.44 5.85 -14.10
C ALA A 225 -13.69 6.95 -13.07
N ASP A 226 -13.80 6.54 -11.81
CA ASP A 226 -14.01 7.44 -10.68
C ASP A 226 -13.29 6.93 -9.44
N ASP A 227 -12.89 7.84 -8.54
CA ASP A 227 -12.32 7.56 -7.22
C ASP A 227 -11.28 6.41 -7.21
N ILE A 228 -10.12 6.65 -7.82
CA ILE A 228 -8.99 5.72 -7.76
C ILE A 228 -8.15 5.98 -6.50
N GLU A 229 -8.10 5.03 -5.57
CA GLU A 229 -7.50 5.19 -4.25
C GLU A 229 -6.46 4.10 -3.95
N MET A 230 -5.37 4.47 -3.29
CA MET A 230 -4.43 3.52 -2.69
C MET A 230 -4.94 3.07 -1.33
N VAL A 231 -5.04 1.76 -1.12
CA VAL A 231 -5.54 1.13 0.11
C VAL A 231 -4.38 0.71 0.99
N TYR A 232 -4.44 1.09 2.26
CA TYR A 232 -3.44 0.78 3.27
C TYR A 232 -4.09 0.07 4.45
N ASN A 233 -3.66 -1.15 4.72
CA ASN A 233 -4.12 -1.91 5.88
C ASN A 233 -3.24 -1.61 7.10
N SER A 234 -3.83 -1.69 8.29
CA SER A 234 -3.14 -1.47 9.56
C SER A 234 -3.68 -2.35 10.68
N GLU A 235 -4.21 -3.53 10.34
CA GLU A 235 -4.76 -4.44 11.32
C GLU A 235 -3.76 -5.52 11.71
N LEU A 236 -3.95 -6.08 12.92
CA LEU A 236 -3.25 -7.27 13.37
C LEU A 236 -3.85 -8.50 12.66
N SER A 237 -3.07 -9.13 11.77
CA SER A 237 -3.50 -10.30 11.01
C SER A 237 -3.26 -11.62 11.73
N ALA A 238 -2.21 -11.67 12.57
CA ALA A 238 -1.92 -12.83 13.39
C ALA A 238 -1.31 -12.44 14.73
N ALA A 239 -1.70 -13.18 15.77
CA ALA A 239 -1.07 -13.17 17.09
C ALA A 239 -0.83 -14.62 17.51
N LYS A 240 0.40 -14.95 17.90
CA LYS A 240 0.78 -16.29 18.37
C LYS A 240 1.61 -16.16 19.65
N TYR A 241 1.48 -17.14 20.52
CA TYR A 241 2.34 -17.30 21.69
C TYR A 241 2.91 -18.71 21.73
N ALA A 242 4.23 -18.85 21.79
CA ALA A 242 4.93 -20.13 21.72
C ALA A 242 4.44 -21.00 20.54
N GLY A 243 4.24 -20.39 19.35
CA GLY A 243 3.75 -21.04 18.13
C GLY A 243 2.25 -21.37 18.11
N ARG A 244 1.49 -21.07 19.17
CA ARG A 244 0.04 -21.29 19.25
C ARG A 244 -0.70 -20.00 18.91
N SER A 245 -1.69 -20.07 18.00
CA SER A 245 -2.51 -18.92 17.64
C SER A 245 -3.33 -18.43 18.83
N LEU A 246 -3.39 -17.11 18.98
CA LEU A 246 -4.25 -16.43 19.95
C LEU A 246 -5.50 -15.92 19.24
N THR A 247 -6.64 -16.03 19.88
CA THR A 247 -7.87 -15.38 19.40
C THR A 247 -7.90 -13.95 19.91
N VAL A 248 -7.98 -13.00 18.97
CA VAL A 248 -8.16 -11.57 19.28
C VAL A 248 -9.64 -11.25 19.14
N THR A 249 -10.27 -10.79 20.22
CA THR A 249 -11.67 -10.37 20.23
C THR A 249 -11.74 -8.93 20.73
N ASP A 250 -12.38 -8.05 19.97
CA ASP A 250 -12.49 -6.62 20.28
C ASP A 250 -11.13 -5.98 20.65
N GLY A 251 -10.09 -6.33 19.88
CA GLY A 251 -8.74 -5.83 20.09
C GLY A 251 -8.00 -6.42 21.29
N VAL A 252 -8.53 -7.46 21.95
CA VAL A 252 -7.94 -8.08 23.14
C VAL A 252 -7.68 -9.56 22.90
N ALA A 253 -6.48 -10.04 23.26
CA ALA A 253 -6.17 -11.46 23.39
C ALA A 253 -5.67 -11.75 24.80
N THR A 254 -5.92 -12.99 25.27
CA THR A 254 -5.41 -13.47 26.58
C THR A 254 -4.46 -14.64 26.37
N VAL A 255 -3.37 -14.63 27.10
CA VAL A 255 -2.36 -15.69 27.12
C VAL A 255 -2.40 -16.35 28.51
N ASP A 256 -2.79 -17.61 28.54
CA ASP A 256 -2.78 -18.40 29.78
C ASP A 256 -1.37 -19.00 30.01
N ALA A 257 -0.45 -18.11 30.29
CA ALA A 257 0.95 -18.44 30.55
C ALA A 257 1.64 -17.33 31.34
N ILE A 258 2.81 -17.66 31.90
CA ILE A 258 3.71 -16.68 32.51
C ILE A 258 4.15 -15.67 31.46
N TYR A 259 4.27 -14.40 31.87
CA TYR A 259 4.69 -13.31 31.02
C TYR A 259 6.10 -13.53 30.41
N ASP A 260 6.15 -13.93 29.14
CA ASP A 260 7.36 -14.05 28.36
C ASP A 260 7.11 -13.48 26.96
N VAL A 261 7.47 -12.22 26.78
CA VAL A 261 7.25 -11.50 25.51
C VAL A 261 8.13 -11.99 24.37
N ALA A 262 9.20 -12.74 24.64
CA ALA A 262 10.05 -13.29 23.59
C ALA A 262 9.33 -14.38 22.78
N LEU A 263 8.31 -15.01 23.36
CA LEU A 263 7.49 -16.02 22.70
C LEU A 263 6.27 -15.45 21.99
N LEU A 264 6.05 -14.12 22.03
CA LEU A 264 4.93 -13.44 21.39
C LEU A 264 5.28 -13.03 19.96
N GLU A 265 4.65 -13.67 18.99
CA GLU A 265 4.76 -13.39 17.56
C GLU A 265 3.51 -12.65 17.10
N LEU A 266 3.70 -11.52 16.42
CA LEU A 266 2.62 -10.66 15.93
C LEU A 266 2.89 -10.27 14.47
N GLU A 267 1.85 -10.34 13.64
CA GLU A 267 1.93 -9.98 12.23
C GLU A 267 0.82 -8.97 11.89
N SER A 268 1.08 -8.00 11.04
CA SER A 268 0.09 -7.08 10.49
C SER A 268 -0.28 -7.47 9.06
N ASN A 269 -1.46 -7.04 8.60
CA ASN A 269 -1.91 -7.25 7.22
C ASN A 269 -1.42 -6.18 6.24
N GLY A 270 -0.83 -5.08 6.72
CA GLY A 270 -0.37 -3.97 5.87
C GLY A 270 1.07 -4.14 5.40
N ARG A 271 1.31 -4.03 4.09
CA ARG A 271 2.64 -4.17 3.46
C ARG A 271 3.65 -3.11 3.89
N GLY A 272 3.19 -1.91 4.20
CA GLY A 272 4.00 -0.82 4.71
C GLY A 272 3.72 -0.50 6.18
N ALA A 273 2.83 -1.23 6.84
CA ALA A 273 2.44 -0.96 8.22
C ALA A 273 3.60 -1.15 9.20
N SER A 274 3.65 -0.31 10.19
CA SER A 274 4.57 -0.41 11.32
C SER A 274 3.86 -0.90 12.57
N MET A 275 4.61 -1.56 13.47
CA MET A 275 4.07 -2.09 14.72
C MET A 275 4.92 -1.65 15.89
N ALA A 276 4.32 -0.89 16.81
CA ALA A 276 4.92 -0.51 18.07
C ALA A 276 4.38 -1.37 19.21
N LYS A 277 5.27 -1.81 20.12
CA LYS A 277 4.91 -2.64 21.28
C LYS A 277 5.36 -1.95 22.54
N THR A 278 4.48 -1.88 23.54
CA THR A 278 4.77 -1.36 24.87
C THR A 278 4.47 -2.46 25.89
N TYR A 279 5.42 -2.72 26.79
CA TYR A 279 5.37 -3.81 27.73
C TYR A 279 5.21 -3.30 29.16
N ASP A 280 4.23 -3.82 29.89
CA ASP A 280 4.07 -3.60 31.32
C ASP A 280 4.14 -4.94 32.06
N ILE A 281 5.31 -5.25 32.57
CA ILE A 281 5.58 -6.50 33.31
C ILE A 281 4.80 -6.59 34.62
N LYS A 282 4.41 -5.45 35.22
CA LYS A 282 3.69 -5.44 36.50
C LYS A 282 2.24 -5.89 36.33
N THR A 283 1.64 -5.52 35.22
CA THR A 283 0.25 -5.85 34.91
C THR A 283 0.12 -7.03 33.95
N GLY A 284 1.22 -7.50 33.34
CA GLY A 284 1.21 -8.54 32.33
C GLY A 284 0.57 -8.11 31.03
N ILE A 285 0.59 -6.82 30.74
CA ILE A 285 -0.04 -6.26 29.57
C ILE A 285 1.00 -5.89 28.51
N VAL A 286 0.77 -6.33 27.27
CA VAL A 286 1.45 -5.83 26.08
C VAL A 286 0.44 -5.01 25.27
N LYS A 287 0.69 -3.72 25.12
CA LYS A 287 -0.05 -2.88 24.18
C LYS A 287 0.65 -2.92 22.83
N VAL A 288 -0.12 -3.14 21.78
CA VAL A 288 0.36 -3.20 20.39
C VAL A 288 -0.38 -2.13 19.59
N VAL A 289 0.37 -1.33 18.88
CA VAL A 289 -0.18 -0.31 17.98
C VAL A 289 0.29 -0.64 16.58
N VAL A 290 -0.64 -0.96 15.70
CA VAL A 290 -0.39 -1.13 14.26
C VAL A 290 -0.77 0.16 13.56
N THR A 291 0.14 0.71 12.77
CA THR A 291 -0.02 2.00 12.11
C THR A 291 0.20 1.80 10.62
N GLY A 292 -0.77 2.23 9.81
CA GLY A 292 -0.68 2.17 8.37
C GLY A 292 0.39 3.09 7.79
N ASP A 293 0.91 2.74 6.63
CA ASP A 293 2.01 3.47 5.98
C ASP A 293 1.65 4.92 5.62
N ASN A 294 0.36 5.18 5.36
CA ASN A 294 -0.20 6.49 5.02
C ASN A 294 -0.59 7.36 6.22
N ILE A 295 -0.14 7.03 7.43
CA ILE A 295 -0.54 7.71 8.68
C ILE A 295 -0.32 9.23 8.65
N ALA A 296 0.63 9.70 7.85
CA ALA A 296 0.90 11.13 7.69
C ALA A 296 -0.23 11.89 6.96
N GLU A 297 -0.98 11.20 6.08
CA GLU A 297 -2.13 11.74 5.33
C GLU A 297 -3.46 11.33 5.97
N ASP A 298 -3.53 10.12 6.55
CA ASP A 298 -4.70 9.60 7.26
C ASP A 298 -4.34 9.20 8.70
N ALA A 299 -4.49 10.13 9.62
CA ALA A 299 -4.21 9.91 11.04
C ALA A 299 -5.13 8.87 11.71
N SER A 300 -6.22 8.46 11.05
CA SER A 300 -7.14 7.43 11.53
C SER A 300 -6.68 6.01 11.22
N ASN A 301 -5.72 5.82 10.26
CA ASN A 301 -5.23 4.51 9.88
C ASN A 301 -4.27 3.92 10.91
N LYS A 302 -4.82 3.61 12.09
CA LYS A 302 -4.12 3.12 13.26
C LYS A 302 -5.05 2.29 14.12
N HIS A 303 -4.59 1.10 14.55
CA HIS A 303 -5.34 0.19 15.42
C HIS A 303 -4.54 -0.19 16.65
N GLU A 304 -5.24 -0.27 17.79
CA GLU A 304 -4.63 -0.61 19.08
C GLU A 304 -5.15 -1.96 19.59
N TYR A 305 -4.24 -2.78 20.06
CA TYR A 305 -4.52 -4.12 20.60
C TYR A 305 -3.89 -4.31 21.98
N THR A 306 -4.48 -5.18 22.75
CA THR A 306 -4.00 -5.53 24.10
C THR A 306 -3.83 -7.03 24.22
N ILE A 307 -2.63 -7.48 24.53
CA ILE A 307 -2.35 -8.88 24.87
C ILE A 307 -2.19 -8.96 26.39
N LYS A 308 -3.06 -9.72 27.06
CA LYS A 308 -3.07 -9.90 28.51
C LYS A 308 -2.49 -11.25 28.87
N PHE A 309 -1.44 -11.25 29.64
CA PHE A 309 -0.89 -12.46 30.25
C PHE A 309 -1.54 -12.69 31.59
N ASN A 310 -1.88 -13.93 31.91
CA ASN A 310 -2.25 -14.34 33.27
C ASN A 310 -0.99 -14.34 34.10
N ILE A 311 -0.76 -13.27 34.83
CA ILE A 311 0.28 -13.26 35.86
C ILE A 311 -0.31 -13.98 37.08
N ASP A 312 -0.10 -15.29 37.17
CA ASP A 312 -0.35 -15.99 38.41
C ASP A 312 0.75 -15.61 39.43
N HIS A 313 0.45 -14.62 40.25
CA HIS A 313 1.32 -14.24 41.35
C HIS A 313 1.38 -15.31 42.44
N GLY A 314 0.64 -16.44 42.29
CA GLY A 314 0.45 -17.45 43.29
C GLY A 314 1.38 -18.67 43.22
N THR A 315 2.13 -18.89 42.11
CA THR A 315 2.84 -20.18 41.90
C THR A 315 4.31 -20.10 41.57
N LEU A 316 4.94 -18.95 41.54
CA LEU A 316 6.38 -18.95 41.78
C LEU A 316 6.62 -19.12 43.28
N GLY A 317 6.59 -20.35 43.74
CA GLY A 317 6.78 -20.89 45.10
C GLY A 317 7.81 -20.23 46.02
N ILE A 318 7.71 -18.94 46.14
CA ILE A 318 8.10 -18.17 47.28
C ILE A 318 6.82 -17.45 47.71
N ASP A 319 5.91 -18.19 48.35
CA ASP A 319 5.05 -17.58 49.36
C ASP A 319 5.93 -16.59 50.09
N SER A 320 5.47 -15.36 50.25
CA SER A 320 6.12 -14.38 51.09
C SER A 320 6.57 -15.13 52.33
N VAL A 321 7.89 -15.30 52.47
CA VAL A 321 8.42 -15.85 53.72
C VAL A 321 7.90 -14.88 54.76
N ASN A 322 6.81 -15.25 55.40
CA ASN A 322 6.35 -14.56 56.57
C ASN A 322 7.51 -14.64 57.53
N ALA A 323 8.30 -13.58 57.57
CA ALA A 323 9.44 -13.41 58.44
C ALA A 323 8.97 -13.24 59.90
N SER A 324 7.92 -14.01 60.30
CA SER A 324 7.35 -13.95 61.61
C SER A 324 7.92 -14.97 62.59
N GLU A 325 8.82 -15.84 62.15
CA GLU A 325 9.63 -16.66 63.09
C GLU A 325 11.09 -16.51 62.74
N GLU A 326 11.83 -15.79 63.54
CA GLU A 326 13.30 -15.79 63.60
C GLU A 326 13.81 -17.20 64.02
N ASP A 327 13.89 -18.14 63.04
CA ASP A 327 14.38 -19.48 63.28
C ASP A 327 15.90 -19.55 63.50
N GLY A 328 16.57 -18.40 63.22
CA GLY A 328 18.02 -18.29 63.41
C GLY A 328 18.86 -19.11 62.41
N LYS A 329 18.21 -19.84 61.49
CA LYS A 329 18.88 -20.69 60.51
C LYS A 329 19.54 -19.85 59.40
N ILE A 330 20.68 -20.37 58.95
CA ILE A 330 21.46 -19.73 57.87
C ILE A 330 21.36 -20.62 56.64
N TYR A 331 21.13 -19.97 55.49
CA TYR A 331 21.05 -20.66 54.21
C TYR A 331 22.12 -20.09 53.25
N ASP A 332 22.71 -20.96 52.43
CA ASP A 332 23.54 -20.51 51.30
C ASP A 332 22.66 -20.00 50.15
N VAL A 333 23.29 -19.44 49.09
CA VAL A 333 22.59 -18.88 47.91
C VAL A 333 21.82 -19.93 47.10
N SER A 334 22.06 -21.22 47.34
CA SER A 334 21.30 -22.32 46.72
C SER A 334 20.09 -22.75 47.56
N GLY A 335 19.81 -22.07 48.69
CA GLY A 335 18.71 -22.39 49.60
C GLY A 335 19.01 -23.55 50.57
N ARG A 336 20.23 -24.06 50.64
CA ARG A 336 20.63 -25.13 51.52
C ARG A 336 20.98 -24.59 52.91
N GLN A 337 20.40 -25.14 53.97
CA GLN A 337 20.73 -24.79 55.34
C GLN A 337 22.19 -25.15 55.68
N VAL A 338 22.91 -24.22 56.27
CA VAL A 338 24.29 -24.39 56.69
C VAL A 338 24.43 -24.13 58.20
N THR A 339 25.23 -24.92 58.85
CA THR A 339 25.49 -24.81 60.33
C THR A 339 26.77 -24.05 60.66
N LYS A 340 27.62 -23.83 59.60
CA LYS A 340 28.84 -23.02 59.68
C LYS A 340 28.92 -22.18 58.37
N THR A 341 29.26 -20.92 58.50
CA THR A 341 29.56 -20.05 57.41
C THR A 341 31.07 -20.06 57.14
N VAL A 342 31.42 -20.06 55.82
CA VAL A 342 32.76 -19.76 55.31
C VAL A 342 32.65 -18.45 54.52
N ASN A 343 33.76 -17.90 54.03
CA ASN A 343 33.67 -16.67 53.20
C ASN A 343 32.65 -16.87 52.08
N GLY A 344 31.58 -16.08 52.07
CA GLY A 344 30.51 -16.18 51.08
C GLY A 344 29.25 -15.39 51.44
N LEU A 345 28.26 -15.40 50.50
CA LEU A 345 26.96 -14.78 50.68
C LEU A 345 25.97 -15.79 51.27
N TYR A 346 25.27 -15.39 52.32
CA TYR A 346 24.30 -16.21 53.04
C TYR A 346 23.03 -15.43 53.32
N ILE A 347 21.94 -16.14 53.58
CA ILE A 347 20.63 -15.60 53.97
C ILE A 347 20.31 -16.06 55.40
N LYS A 348 19.98 -15.12 56.28
CA LYS A 348 19.49 -15.36 57.61
C LYS A 348 18.29 -14.47 57.90
N ASN A 349 17.19 -15.03 58.39
CA ASN A 349 15.95 -14.31 58.69
C ASN A 349 15.52 -13.40 57.49
N GLY A 350 15.58 -13.93 56.27
CA GLY A 350 15.21 -13.20 55.04
C GLY A 350 16.18 -12.09 54.60
N LYS A 351 17.31 -11.89 55.29
CA LYS A 351 18.32 -10.88 54.98
C LYS A 351 19.61 -11.50 54.48
N ALA A 352 20.12 -11.02 53.37
CA ALA A 352 21.42 -11.44 52.87
C ALA A 352 22.56 -10.78 53.66
N PHE A 353 23.64 -11.55 53.99
CA PHE A 353 24.85 -11.06 54.62
C PHE A 353 26.09 -11.77 54.06
N ILE A 354 27.23 -11.13 54.14
CA ILE A 354 28.52 -11.72 53.77
C ILE A 354 29.23 -12.17 55.02
N ALA A 355 29.49 -13.50 55.13
CA ALA A 355 30.42 -14.03 56.10
C ALA A 355 31.86 -13.87 55.60
N LYS A 356 32.77 -13.44 56.44
CA LYS A 356 34.20 -13.31 56.18
C LYS A 356 34.98 -14.39 56.87
#